data_f3a4a1c5ac37cc18915f5c2ba7d431ff
#
_entry.id   f3a4a1c5ac37cc18915f5c2ba7d431ff
#
_cell.length_a   1.000
_cell.length_b   1.000
_cell.length_c   1.000
_cell.angle_alpha   90.00
_cell.angle_beta   90.00
_cell.angle_gamma   90.00
#
_symmetry.space_group_name_H-M   'P 1'
#
loop_
_entity.id
_entity.type
_entity.pdbx_description
1 polymer ?
#
loop_
_entity_poly.entity_id
_entity_poly.type
_entity_poly.pdbx_seq_one_letter_code
_entity_poly.pdbx_strand_id
1 'polypeptide(L)'
;MTRSAPRSIEQYLKALREELAGEDSALVQDALYDAEEYLRAEVAAHPDKSEADVLELIASTYGAPDEVASAYRDTEAKVKAAMTPPRKAPKSGAGAFFGVFLDSRAYTSLFFMLLSLATGVIYFTFAVTGLSLSAGLAVLVIGIPFFLVFMALTRVVSLAEGRLIEAMTGERMPRRPVHQGNAAGFWARVGQMLKDRRTWTTLAYLVSMLPLGIAYFVVAVVGLAISLSFIFAPLIELQSHYGWFGHTGDLYFSPEWLNSPWVLPVLMLAGVLLLTLLMHLARGVGRLHAMYAKALLVAPTAA
;
A
#
# COMPACT_ATOMS: atom_id res chain seq x y z
N MET A 1 12.59 -34.07 14.89
CA MET A 1 11.20 -34.61 14.93
C MET A 1 10.77 -34.74 13.49
N THR A 2 10.65 -35.92 12.95
CA THR A 2 10.12 -36.18 11.60
C THR A 2 8.66 -35.85 11.59
N ARG A 3 8.29 -34.66 11.03
CA ARG A 3 6.89 -34.31 10.78
C ARG A 3 6.32 -35.35 9.82
N SER A 4 5.16 -35.91 10.13
CA SER A 4 4.45 -36.78 9.20
C SER A 4 4.07 -35.99 7.94
N ALA A 5 4.24 -36.60 6.76
CA ALA A 5 3.83 -35.98 5.50
C ALA A 5 2.35 -35.56 5.57
N PRO A 6 1.99 -34.37 5.04
CA PRO A 6 0.63 -33.89 5.04
C PRO A 6 -0.26 -34.78 4.16
N ARG A 7 -1.44 -35.16 4.67
CA ARG A 7 -2.40 -36.04 3.98
C ARG A 7 -3.59 -35.29 3.38
N SER A 8 -3.67 -33.98 3.59
CA SER A 8 -4.70 -33.13 3.01
C SER A 8 -4.11 -31.76 2.65
N ILE A 9 -4.74 -31.07 1.70
CA ILE A 9 -4.39 -29.68 1.32
C ILE A 9 -4.39 -28.78 2.55
N GLU A 10 -5.37 -28.94 3.44
CA GLU A 10 -5.45 -28.15 4.66
C GLU A 10 -4.24 -28.37 5.59
N GLN A 11 -3.80 -29.62 5.75
CA GLN A 11 -2.60 -29.94 6.52
C GLN A 11 -1.32 -29.39 5.87
N TYR A 12 -1.25 -29.47 4.55
CA TYR A 12 -0.12 -28.90 3.81
C TYR A 12 -0.02 -27.38 4.00
N LEU A 13 -1.14 -26.67 3.81
CA LEU A 13 -1.21 -25.22 3.98
C LEU A 13 -0.95 -24.78 5.42
N LYS A 14 -1.39 -25.57 6.40
CA LYS A 14 -1.07 -25.33 7.80
C LYS A 14 0.43 -25.47 8.06
N ALA A 15 1.05 -26.52 7.56
CA ALA A 15 2.51 -26.74 7.70
C ALA A 15 3.30 -25.62 7.00
N LEU A 16 2.90 -25.23 5.78
CA LEU A 16 3.53 -24.14 5.04
C LEU A 16 3.42 -22.80 5.80
N ARG A 17 2.27 -22.53 6.42
CA ARG A 17 2.08 -21.34 7.26
C ARG A 17 2.98 -21.36 8.50
N GLU A 18 3.14 -22.50 9.14
CA GLU A 18 4.04 -22.67 10.28
C GLU A 18 5.50 -22.45 9.89
N GLU A 19 5.92 -22.96 8.72
CA GLU A 19 7.26 -22.75 8.18
C GLU A 19 7.52 -21.28 7.81
N LEU A 20 6.52 -20.55 7.34
CA LEU A 20 6.61 -19.13 7.03
C LEU A 20 6.33 -18.23 8.26
N ALA A 21 6.28 -18.79 9.47
CA ALA A 21 6.05 -18.01 10.68
C ALA A 21 7.15 -16.94 10.87
N GLY A 22 6.74 -15.70 11.12
CA GLY A 22 7.67 -14.57 11.28
C GLY A 22 8.02 -13.84 9.97
N GLU A 23 7.62 -14.36 8.81
CA GLU A 23 7.79 -13.70 7.54
C GLU A 23 6.71 -12.60 7.32
N ASP A 24 6.94 -11.77 6.31
CA ASP A 24 5.98 -10.72 5.93
C ASP A 24 4.60 -11.31 5.60
N SER A 25 3.55 -10.74 6.19
CA SER A 25 2.17 -11.23 6.03
C SER A 25 1.70 -11.26 4.57
N ALA A 26 2.22 -10.37 3.72
CA ALA A 26 1.91 -10.37 2.30
C ALA A 26 2.60 -11.54 1.58
N LEU A 27 3.84 -11.89 1.97
CA LEU A 27 4.54 -13.08 1.47
C LEU A 27 3.78 -14.35 1.83
N VAL A 28 3.39 -14.47 3.10
CA VAL A 28 2.64 -15.63 3.60
C VAL A 28 1.33 -15.79 2.84
N GLN A 29 0.60 -14.69 2.61
CA GLN A 29 -0.66 -14.71 1.85
C GLN A 29 -0.46 -15.20 0.41
N ASP A 30 0.56 -14.67 -0.28
CA ASP A 30 0.88 -15.05 -1.66
C ASP A 30 1.28 -16.54 -1.74
N ALA A 31 2.15 -17.00 -0.85
CA ALA A 31 2.62 -18.38 -0.83
C ALA A 31 1.48 -19.38 -0.56
N LEU A 32 0.61 -19.08 0.40
CA LEU A 32 -0.53 -19.94 0.70
C LEU A 32 -1.54 -19.99 -0.44
N TYR A 33 -1.78 -18.86 -1.12
CA TYR A 33 -2.68 -18.83 -2.27
C TYR A 33 -2.14 -19.66 -3.43
N ASP A 34 -0.90 -19.44 -3.82
CA ASP A 34 -0.27 -20.15 -4.95
C ASP A 34 -0.18 -21.65 -4.67
N ALA A 35 0.17 -22.04 -3.43
CA ALA A 35 0.21 -23.44 -3.03
C ALA A 35 -1.20 -24.08 -3.08
N GLU A 36 -2.22 -23.41 -2.54
CA GLU A 36 -3.58 -23.93 -2.55
C GLU A 36 -4.12 -24.06 -3.97
N GLU A 37 -3.90 -23.06 -4.84
CA GLU A 37 -4.32 -23.09 -6.24
C GLU A 37 -3.71 -24.28 -6.97
N TYR A 38 -2.39 -24.47 -6.81
CA TYR A 38 -1.65 -25.58 -7.42
C TYR A 38 -2.15 -26.94 -6.93
N LEU A 39 -2.21 -27.14 -5.60
CA LEU A 39 -2.62 -28.40 -4.99
C LEU A 39 -4.06 -28.79 -5.37
N ARG A 40 -4.98 -27.83 -5.42
CA ARG A 40 -6.37 -28.09 -5.86
C ARG A 40 -6.45 -28.44 -7.34
N ALA A 41 -5.66 -27.79 -8.18
CA ALA A 41 -5.60 -28.10 -9.62
C ALA A 41 -5.11 -29.54 -9.84
N GLU A 42 -4.09 -29.97 -9.10
CA GLU A 42 -3.55 -31.33 -9.21
C GLU A 42 -4.50 -32.39 -8.68
N VAL A 43 -5.19 -32.15 -7.56
CA VAL A 43 -6.25 -33.06 -7.06
C VAL A 43 -7.39 -33.18 -8.06
N ALA A 44 -7.78 -32.07 -8.69
CA ALA A 44 -8.83 -32.10 -9.73
C ALA A 44 -8.38 -32.82 -11.02
N ALA A 45 -7.09 -32.82 -11.33
CA ALA A 45 -6.51 -33.53 -12.46
C ALA A 45 -6.41 -35.05 -12.26
N HIS A 46 -6.48 -35.51 -11.01
CA HIS A 46 -6.35 -36.94 -10.64
C HIS A 46 -7.57 -37.44 -9.85
N PRO A 47 -8.77 -37.47 -10.44
CA PRO A 47 -10.01 -37.81 -9.74
C PRO A 47 -10.08 -39.29 -9.30
N ASP A 48 -9.21 -40.12 -9.83
CA ASP A 48 -9.05 -41.53 -9.53
C ASP A 48 -8.19 -41.82 -8.28
N LYS A 49 -7.49 -40.81 -7.75
CA LYS A 49 -6.60 -40.94 -6.58
C LYS A 49 -7.17 -40.24 -5.36
N SER A 50 -6.77 -40.72 -4.18
CA SER A 50 -7.08 -40.00 -2.95
C SER A 50 -6.26 -38.70 -2.85
N GLU A 51 -6.76 -37.72 -2.11
CA GLU A 51 -6.02 -36.46 -1.86
C GLU A 51 -4.61 -36.74 -1.27
N ALA A 52 -4.49 -37.73 -0.40
CA ALA A 52 -3.22 -38.14 0.21
C ALA A 52 -2.22 -38.68 -0.83
N ASP A 53 -2.69 -39.54 -1.75
CA ASP A 53 -1.84 -40.12 -2.79
C ASP A 53 -1.37 -39.06 -3.80
N VAL A 54 -2.24 -38.09 -4.11
CA VAL A 54 -1.87 -36.95 -4.96
C VAL A 54 -0.83 -36.08 -4.28
N LEU A 55 -0.98 -35.79 -2.99
CA LEU A 55 -0.01 -35.00 -2.24
C LEU A 55 1.37 -35.67 -2.14
N GLU A 56 1.41 -37.01 -1.99
CA GLU A 56 2.66 -37.77 -2.00
C GLU A 56 3.34 -37.70 -3.39
N LEU A 57 2.58 -37.76 -4.46
CA LEU A 57 3.09 -37.59 -5.82
C LEU A 57 3.66 -36.18 -6.07
N ILE A 58 2.98 -35.15 -5.57
CA ILE A 58 3.34 -33.76 -5.74
C ILE A 58 4.58 -33.38 -4.89
N ALA A 59 4.76 -34.02 -3.73
CA ALA A 59 5.91 -33.72 -2.87
C ALA A 59 7.26 -33.83 -3.58
N SER A 60 7.34 -34.69 -4.61
CA SER A 60 8.55 -34.82 -5.44
C SER A 60 8.72 -33.74 -6.51
N THR A 61 7.63 -33.06 -6.92
CA THR A 61 7.61 -32.11 -8.06
C THR A 61 7.47 -30.67 -7.59
N TYR A 62 6.58 -30.40 -6.66
CA TYR A 62 6.31 -29.06 -6.09
C TYR A 62 7.15 -28.79 -4.84
N GLY A 63 7.48 -29.84 -4.11
CA GLY A 63 8.26 -29.77 -2.87
C GLY A 63 7.44 -29.94 -1.60
N ALA A 64 8.12 -30.29 -0.51
CA ALA A 64 7.55 -30.29 0.82
C ALA A 64 7.32 -28.86 1.33
N PRO A 65 6.45 -28.64 2.36
CA PRO A 65 6.15 -27.30 2.88
C PRO A 65 7.37 -26.46 3.27
N ASP A 66 8.41 -27.06 3.83
CA ASP A 66 9.67 -26.42 4.21
C ASP A 66 10.52 -26.02 3.00
N GLU A 67 10.55 -26.84 1.95
CA GLU A 67 11.24 -26.54 0.69
C GLU A 67 10.58 -25.38 -0.02
N VAL A 68 9.24 -25.38 -0.12
CA VAL A 68 8.47 -24.30 -0.71
C VAL A 68 8.67 -23.02 0.08
N ALA A 69 8.61 -23.07 1.41
CA ALA A 69 8.87 -21.92 2.26
C ALA A 69 10.26 -21.33 2.03
N SER A 70 11.29 -22.17 1.90
CA SER A 70 12.66 -21.70 1.63
C SER A 70 12.78 -21.03 0.26
N ALA A 71 12.15 -21.59 -0.77
CA ALA A 71 12.15 -21.02 -2.12
C ALA A 71 11.48 -19.63 -2.15
N TYR A 72 10.38 -19.43 -1.40
CA TYR A 72 9.73 -18.12 -1.25
C TYR A 72 10.64 -17.12 -0.54
N ARG A 73 11.32 -17.51 0.56
CA ARG A 73 12.29 -16.64 1.26
C ARG A 73 13.43 -16.22 0.37
N ASP A 74 14.03 -17.17 -0.36
CA ASP A 74 15.16 -16.91 -1.26
C ASP A 74 14.76 -15.96 -2.41
N THR A 75 13.58 -16.19 -2.99
CA THR A 75 13.05 -15.31 -4.04
C THR A 75 12.82 -13.90 -3.51
N GLU A 76 12.21 -13.77 -2.34
CA GLU A 76 11.97 -12.48 -1.70
C GLU A 76 13.26 -11.76 -1.34
N ALA A 77 14.25 -12.47 -0.81
CA ALA A 77 15.57 -11.91 -0.51
C ALA A 77 16.25 -11.36 -1.77
N LYS A 78 16.18 -12.07 -2.89
CA LYS A 78 16.70 -11.63 -4.19
C LYS A 78 15.96 -10.39 -4.72
N VAL A 79 14.63 -10.39 -4.67
CA VAL A 79 13.80 -9.24 -5.08
C VAL A 79 14.11 -8.03 -4.22
N LYS A 80 14.14 -8.20 -2.89
CA LYS A 80 14.46 -7.12 -1.96
C LYS A 80 15.87 -6.57 -2.17
N ALA A 81 16.86 -7.42 -2.43
CA ALA A 81 18.22 -6.99 -2.75
C ALA A 81 18.29 -6.21 -4.06
N ALA A 82 17.57 -6.66 -5.11
CA ALA A 82 17.53 -5.99 -6.41
C ALA A 82 16.79 -4.64 -6.35
N MET A 83 15.75 -4.52 -5.50
CA MET A 83 14.96 -3.29 -5.35
C MET A 83 15.53 -2.31 -4.31
N THR A 84 16.51 -2.73 -3.51
CA THR A 84 17.13 -1.86 -2.52
C THR A 84 18.31 -1.14 -3.15
N PRO A 85 18.25 0.20 -3.34
CA PRO A 85 19.40 0.93 -3.85
C PRO A 85 20.59 0.79 -2.88
N PRO A 86 21.82 0.77 -3.39
CA PRO A 86 23.02 0.62 -2.56
C PRO A 86 23.02 1.67 -1.45
N ARG A 87 23.09 1.19 -0.22
CA ARG A 87 23.04 2.04 0.98
C ARG A 87 24.28 2.91 1.01
N LYS A 88 24.15 4.19 0.63
CA LYS A 88 25.21 5.16 0.84
C LYS A 88 25.47 5.27 2.35
N ALA A 89 26.76 5.32 2.72
CA ALA A 89 27.19 5.47 4.11
C ALA A 89 26.42 6.59 4.83
N PRO A 90 26.08 6.46 6.11
CA PRO A 90 25.36 7.49 6.84
C PRO A 90 26.18 8.78 6.83
N LYS A 91 25.64 9.81 6.19
CA LYS A 91 26.21 11.16 6.22
C LYS A 91 25.94 11.74 7.61
N SER A 92 26.89 12.52 8.14
CA SER A 92 26.75 13.23 9.41
C SER A 92 25.59 14.24 9.37
N GLY A 93 24.90 14.43 10.50
CA GLY A 93 23.88 15.46 10.81
C GLY A 93 23.23 16.21 9.64
N ALA A 94 23.80 17.32 9.20
CA ALA A 94 23.25 18.15 8.13
C ALA A 94 23.16 17.40 6.78
N GLY A 95 24.13 16.55 6.47
CA GLY A 95 24.08 15.73 5.25
C GLY A 95 22.99 14.67 5.25
N ALA A 96 22.57 14.17 6.42
CA ALA A 96 21.43 13.27 6.56
C ALA A 96 20.11 14.03 6.43
N PHE A 97 20.02 15.24 6.97
CA PHE A 97 18.83 16.09 6.91
C PHE A 97 18.52 16.52 5.47
N PHE A 98 19.47 17.09 4.76
CA PHE A 98 19.28 17.50 3.36
C PHE A 98 19.36 16.33 2.37
N GLY A 99 19.84 15.17 2.80
CA GLY A 99 19.89 13.95 1.98
C GLY A 99 18.52 13.43 1.53
N VAL A 100 17.42 13.92 2.11
CA VAL A 100 16.05 13.58 1.70
C VAL A 100 15.75 13.99 0.24
N PHE A 101 16.38 15.04 -0.27
CA PHE A 101 16.26 15.46 -1.68
C PHE A 101 16.89 14.48 -2.68
N LEU A 102 17.75 13.59 -2.22
CA LEU A 102 18.35 12.53 -3.03
C LEU A 102 17.62 11.18 -2.88
N ASP A 103 16.59 11.14 -2.03
CA ASP A 103 15.79 9.94 -1.78
C ASP A 103 14.54 9.95 -2.68
N SER A 104 14.52 9.09 -3.70
CA SER A 104 13.38 8.96 -4.61
C SER A 104 12.08 8.62 -3.88
N ARG A 105 12.16 7.90 -2.74
CA ARG A 105 11.00 7.54 -1.93
C ARG A 105 10.30 8.75 -1.30
N ALA A 106 11.03 9.84 -1.03
CA ALA A 106 10.42 11.06 -0.53
C ALA A 106 9.52 11.72 -1.59
N TYR A 107 9.98 11.73 -2.85
CA TYR A 107 9.19 12.27 -3.97
C TYR A 107 7.98 11.40 -4.31
N THR A 108 8.15 10.09 -4.34
CA THR A 108 7.02 9.17 -4.60
C THR A 108 5.99 9.23 -3.48
N SER A 109 6.42 9.35 -2.21
CA SER A 109 5.50 9.56 -1.08
C SER A 109 4.79 10.91 -1.14
N LEU A 110 5.47 11.99 -1.54
CA LEU A 110 4.83 13.29 -1.75
C LEU A 110 3.80 13.23 -2.88
N PHE A 111 4.15 12.57 -3.99
CA PHE A 111 3.22 12.35 -5.10
C PHE A 111 2.01 11.50 -4.64
N PHE A 112 2.24 10.47 -3.82
CA PHE A 112 1.17 9.70 -3.20
C PHE A 112 0.23 10.59 -2.37
N MET A 113 0.75 11.51 -1.57
CA MET A 113 -0.06 12.44 -0.78
C MET A 113 -0.94 13.33 -1.68
N LEU A 114 -0.42 13.77 -2.83
CA LEU A 114 -1.20 14.54 -3.81
C LEU A 114 -2.26 13.69 -4.51
N LEU A 115 -1.91 12.44 -4.87
CA LEU A 115 -2.82 11.51 -5.53
C LEU A 115 -3.92 11.01 -4.61
N SER A 116 -3.66 10.94 -3.30
CA SER A 116 -4.56 10.34 -2.31
C SER A 116 -5.92 11.05 -2.20
N LEU A 117 -6.03 12.31 -2.58
CA LEU A 117 -7.32 12.98 -2.68
C LEU A 117 -8.17 12.35 -3.80
N ALA A 118 -7.59 12.16 -4.97
CA ALA A 118 -8.30 11.59 -6.12
C ALA A 118 -8.71 10.13 -5.85
N THR A 119 -7.76 9.30 -5.38
CA THR A 119 -8.06 7.92 -5.02
C THR A 119 -9.06 7.84 -3.87
N GLY A 120 -8.96 8.72 -2.87
CA GLY A 120 -9.88 8.80 -1.74
C GLY A 120 -11.31 9.10 -2.18
N VAL A 121 -11.52 10.06 -3.10
CA VAL A 121 -12.84 10.35 -3.67
C VAL A 121 -13.39 9.16 -4.43
N ILE A 122 -12.57 8.52 -5.28
CA ILE A 122 -12.99 7.35 -6.05
C ILE A 122 -13.38 6.20 -5.13
N TYR A 123 -12.54 5.86 -4.14
CA TYR A 123 -12.77 4.72 -3.25
C TYR A 123 -13.94 4.93 -2.32
N PHE A 124 -14.07 6.13 -1.76
CA PHE A 124 -15.21 6.48 -0.93
C PHE A 124 -16.53 6.41 -1.72
N THR A 125 -16.56 7.02 -2.90
CA THR A 125 -17.74 6.99 -3.77
C THR A 125 -18.10 5.57 -4.16
N PHE A 126 -17.12 4.77 -4.56
CA PHE A 126 -17.30 3.36 -4.89
C PHE A 126 -17.86 2.56 -3.70
N ALA A 127 -17.27 2.70 -2.51
CA ALA A 127 -17.66 1.94 -1.33
C ALA A 127 -19.07 2.35 -0.84
N VAL A 128 -19.33 3.66 -0.72
CA VAL A 128 -20.62 4.16 -0.22
C VAL A 128 -21.74 3.88 -1.22
N THR A 129 -21.53 4.16 -2.51
CA THR A 129 -22.53 3.89 -3.54
C THR A 129 -22.79 2.39 -3.68
N GLY A 130 -21.76 1.58 -3.72
CA GLY A 130 -21.89 0.13 -3.83
C GLY A 130 -22.62 -0.49 -2.64
N LEU A 131 -22.29 -0.06 -1.42
CA LEU A 131 -22.95 -0.54 -0.21
C LEU A 131 -24.43 -0.07 -0.13
N SER A 132 -24.68 1.23 -0.42
CA SER A 132 -26.04 1.78 -0.41
C SER A 132 -26.93 1.12 -1.47
N LEU A 133 -26.39 0.91 -2.68
CA LEU A 133 -27.12 0.26 -3.76
C LEU A 133 -27.38 -1.21 -3.46
N SER A 134 -26.38 -1.91 -2.87
CA SER A 134 -26.54 -3.29 -2.40
C SER A 134 -27.65 -3.39 -1.36
N ALA A 135 -27.70 -2.49 -0.40
CA ALA A 135 -28.73 -2.44 0.64
C ALA A 135 -30.12 -2.08 0.06
N GLY A 136 -30.18 -1.09 -0.81
CA GLY A 136 -31.44 -0.66 -1.46
C GLY A 136 -32.03 -1.76 -2.37
N LEU A 137 -31.19 -2.45 -3.12
CA LEU A 137 -31.61 -3.54 -4.00
C LEU A 137 -31.81 -4.87 -3.25
N ALA A 138 -31.45 -4.97 -1.96
CA ALA A 138 -31.64 -6.20 -1.18
C ALA A 138 -33.11 -6.61 -1.05
N VAL A 139 -34.03 -5.65 -1.14
CA VAL A 139 -35.47 -5.88 -1.17
C VAL A 139 -35.91 -6.57 -2.48
N LEU A 140 -35.13 -6.41 -3.53
CA LEU A 140 -35.30 -7.04 -4.82
C LEU A 140 -34.37 -8.23 -4.98
N VAL A 141 -34.80 -9.29 -5.67
CA VAL A 141 -33.98 -10.47 -5.93
C VAL A 141 -32.65 -10.11 -6.62
N ILE A 142 -32.62 -9.00 -7.36
CA ILE A 142 -31.45 -8.46 -8.08
C ILE A 142 -30.36 -7.97 -7.11
N GLY A 143 -30.69 -7.61 -5.87
CA GLY A 143 -29.72 -7.08 -4.91
C GLY A 143 -28.61 -8.06 -4.55
N ILE A 144 -28.88 -9.35 -4.56
CA ILE A 144 -27.89 -10.37 -4.19
C ILE A 144 -26.78 -10.52 -5.24
N PRO A 145 -27.08 -10.73 -6.54
CA PRO A 145 -26.04 -10.75 -7.57
C PRO A 145 -25.28 -9.43 -7.64
N PHE A 146 -25.96 -8.29 -7.45
CA PHE A 146 -25.28 -6.99 -7.39
C PHE A 146 -24.27 -6.91 -6.24
N PHE A 147 -24.66 -7.34 -5.04
CA PHE A 147 -23.77 -7.41 -3.88
C PHE A 147 -22.54 -8.28 -4.13
N LEU A 148 -22.69 -9.42 -4.78
CA LEU A 148 -21.56 -10.31 -5.10
C LEU A 148 -20.60 -9.66 -6.09
N VAL A 149 -21.11 -8.99 -7.13
CA VAL A 149 -20.29 -8.25 -8.07
C VAL A 149 -19.57 -7.09 -7.37
N PHE A 150 -20.27 -6.35 -6.53
CA PHE A 150 -19.65 -5.27 -5.74
C PHE A 150 -18.53 -5.79 -4.84
N MET A 151 -18.74 -6.93 -4.16
CA MET A 151 -17.69 -7.54 -3.33
C MET A 151 -16.50 -8.04 -4.16
N ALA A 152 -16.74 -8.60 -5.34
CA ALA A 152 -15.68 -8.99 -6.26
C ALA A 152 -14.85 -7.76 -6.71
N LEU A 153 -15.51 -6.68 -7.09
CA LEU A 153 -14.86 -5.41 -7.45
C LEU A 153 -14.10 -4.80 -6.28
N THR A 154 -14.63 -4.84 -5.06
CA THR A 154 -13.94 -4.37 -3.85
C THR A 154 -12.59 -5.07 -3.66
N ARG A 155 -12.51 -6.38 -3.95
CA ARG A 155 -11.25 -7.13 -3.91
C ARG A 155 -10.27 -6.69 -5.00
N VAL A 156 -10.75 -6.47 -6.21
CA VAL A 156 -9.91 -5.97 -7.31
C VAL A 156 -9.36 -4.59 -6.95
N VAL A 157 -10.19 -3.69 -6.43
CA VAL A 157 -9.78 -2.35 -5.99
C VAL A 157 -8.76 -2.44 -4.86
N SER A 158 -8.94 -3.33 -3.89
CA SER A 158 -7.98 -3.48 -2.78
C SER A 158 -6.62 -4.02 -3.24
N LEU A 159 -6.58 -4.91 -4.24
CA LEU A 159 -5.33 -5.38 -4.83
C LEU A 159 -4.66 -4.29 -5.67
N ALA A 160 -5.43 -3.51 -6.44
CA ALA A 160 -4.91 -2.38 -7.21
C ALA A 160 -4.30 -1.32 -6.28
N GLU A 161 -4.98 -0.99 -5.17
CA GLU A 161 -4.46 -0.09 -4.14
C GLU A 161 -3.19 -0.63 -3.50
N GLY A 162 -3.16 -1.92 -3.15
CA GLY A 162 -1.94 -2.57 -2.64
C GLY A 162 -0.76 -2.41 -3.60
N ARG A 163 -0.98 -2.57 -4.92
CA ARG A 163 0.05 -2.34 -5.94
C ARG A 163 0.50 -0.89 -6.01
N LEU A 164 -0.43 0.05 -5.91
CA LEU A 164 -0.13 1.48 -5.89
C LEU A 164 0.75 1.82 -4.67
N ILE A 165 0.38 1.34 -3.49
CA ILE A 165 1.15 1.55 -2.26
C ILE A 165 2.54 0.93 -2.37
N GLU A 166 2.65 -0.34 -2.83
CA GLU A 166 3.94 -1.02 -3.04
C GLU A 166 4.84 -0.21 -3.99
N ALA A 167 4.30 0.27 -5.12
CA ALA A 167 5.05 1.04 -6.10
C ALA A 167 5.56 2.38 -5.55
N MET A 168 4.77 3.03 -4.69
CA MET A 168 5.07 4.39 -4.22
C MET A 168 5.83 4.44 -2.91
N THR A 169 5.58 3.50 -2.00
CA THR A 169 6.21 3.46 -0.67
C THR A 169 7.36 2.45 -0.59
N GLY A 170 7.38 1.46 -1.48
CA GLY A 170 8.30 0.34 -1.46
C GLY A 170 8.01 -0.70 -0.38
N GLU A 171 6.85 -0.61 0.28
CA GLU A 171 6.40 -1.62 1.26
C GLU A 171 5.65 -2.74 0.54
N ARG A 172 6.05 -3.98 0.81
CA ARG A 172 5.43 -5.14 0.16
C ARG A 172 3.95 -5.26 0.50
N MET A 173 3.13 -5.40 -0.55
CA MET A 173 1.71 -5.69 -0.46
C MET A 173 1.37 -7.03 -1.13
N PRO A 174 0.30 -7.73 -0.72
CA PRO A 174 -0.07 -9.01 -1.31
C PRO A 174 -0.40 -8.84 -2.79
N ARG A 175 0.04 -9.80 -3.57
CA ARG A 175 -0.19 -9.85 -5.02
C ARG A 175 -1.34 -10.76 -5.39
N ARG A 176 -1.75 -11.59 -4.44
CA ARG A 176 -2.83 -12.58 -4.60
C ARG A 176 -3.97 -12.29 -3.64
N PRO A 177 -5.23 -12.53 -4.05
CA PRO A 177 -6.36 -12.47 -3.14
C PRO A 177 -6.22 -13.56 -2.09
N VAL A 178 -6.92 -13.40 -0.96
CA VAL A 178 -7.04 -14.51 -0.02
C VAL A 178 -7.97 -15.55 -0.60
N HIS A 179 -7.55 -16.80 -0.58
CA HIS A 179 -8.40 -17.90 -1.00
C HIS A 179 -9.59 -18.04 -0.02
N GLN A 180 -10.78 -18.08 -0.58
CA GLN A 180 -11.98 -18.41 0.17
C GLN A 180 -12.28 -19.88 -0.07
N GLY A 181 -12.23 -20.69 1.00
CA GLY A 181 -12.55 -22.10 0.93
C GLY A 181 -13.86 -22.37 0.19
N ASN A 182 -13.98 -23.54 -0.44
CA ASN A 182 -15.17 -23.95 -1.20
C ASN A 182 -16.41 -24.02 -0.30
N ALA A 183 -17.15 -22.90 -0.21
CA ALA A 183 -18.49 -22.96 0.35
C ALA A 183 -19.40 -23.73 -0.62
N ALA A 184 -19.93 -24.83 -0.17
CA ALA A 184 -20.94 -25.57 -0.91
C ALA A 184 -22.22 -24.75 -0.95
N GLY A 185 -22.51 -24.13 -2.11
CA GLY A 185 -23.76 -23.43 -2.36
C GLY A 185 -23.66 -21.89 -2.34
N PHE A 186 -24.55 -21.27 -3.09
CA PHE A 186 -24.63 -19.83 -3.31
C PHE A 186 -24.85 -19.05 -1.99
N TRP A 187 -25.81 -19.44 -1.20
CA TRP A 187 -26.18 -18.79 0.07
C TRP A 187 -25.09 -18.92 1.15
N ALA A 188 -24.38 -20.05 1.17
CA ALA A 188 -23.26 -20.24 2.07
C ALA A 188 -22.12 -19.28 1.71
N ARG A 189 -21.90 -19.04 0.43
CA ARG A 189 -20.88 -18.11 -0.09
C ARG A 189 -21.19 -16.65 0.28
N VAL A 190 -22.45 -16.22 0.12
CA VAL A 190 -22.91 -14.89 0.56
C VAL A 190 -22.75 -14.73 2.07
N GLY A 191 -23.16 -15.72 2.84
CA GLY A 191 -23.04 -15.71 4.30
C GLY A 191 -21.58 -15.64 4.77
N GLN A 192 -20.66 -16.35 4.10
CA GLN A 192 -19.22 -16.26 4.41
C GLN A 192 -18.68 -14.88 4.12
N MET A 193 -19.00 -14.27 2.97
CA MET A 193 -18.55 -12.92 2.62
C MET A 193 -19.01 -11.87 3.63
N LEU A 194 -20.24 -11.97 4.12
CA LEU A 194 -20.79 -11.05 5.12
C LEU A 194 -20.17 -11.24 6.51
N LYS A 195 -19.79 -12.47 6.86
CA LYS A 195 -19.13 -12.79 8.14
C LYS A 195 -17.63 -12.56 8.11
N ASP A 196 -17.03 -12.47 6.93
CA ASP A 196 -15.60 -12.25 6.80
C ASP A 196 -15.22 -10.84 7.28
N ARG A 197 -14.49 -10.79 8.40
CA ARG A 197 -13.98 -9.54 8.99
C ARG A 197 -13.22 -8.71 7.95
N ARG A 198 -12.54 -9.36 7.03
CA ARG A 198 -11.73 -8.71 6.01
C ARG A 198 -12.56 -7.88 5.03
N THR A 199 -13.74 -8.35 4.66
CA THR A 199 -14.68 -7.58 3.84
C THR A 199 -14.95 -6.21 4.48
N TRP A 200 -15.22 -6.20 5.77
CA TRP A 200 -15.51 -4.97 6.51
C TRP A 200 -14.28 -4.09 6.73
N THR A 201 -13.11 -4.68 7.00
CA THR A 201 -11.87 -3.89 7.12
C THR A 201 -11.44 -3.27 5.80
N THR A 202 -11.62 -3.97 4.68
CA THR A 202 -11.38 -3.41 3.34
C THR A 202 -12.34 -2.25 3.04
N LEU A 203 -13.63 -2.40 3.31
CA LEU A 203 -14.61 -1.33 3.14
C LEU A 203 -14.30 -0.14 4.05
N ALA A 204 -13.95 -0.39 5.32
CA ALA A 204 -13.52 0.66 6.25
C ALA A 204 -12.29 1.42 5.73
N TYR A 205 -11.31 0.70 5.17
CA TYR A 205 -10.17 1.30 4.51
C TYR A 205 -10.59 2.22 3.35
N LEU A 206 -11.41 1.73 2.41
CA LEU A 206 -11.86 2.50 1.26
C LEU A 206 -12.63 3.77 1.67
N VAL A 207 -13.47 3.67 2.70
CA VAL A 207 -14.21 4.83 3.24
C VAL A 207 -13.27 5.82 3.93
N SER A 208 -12.28 5.32 4.69
CA SER A 208 -11.32 6.17 5.40
C SER A 208 -10.34 6.89 4.48
N MET A 209 -10.19 6.42 3.23
CA MET A 209 -9.30 7.04 2.24
C MET A 209 -9.71 8.46 1.87
N LEU A 210 -10.99 8.83 1.96
CA LEU A 210 -11.43 10.20 1.67
C LEU A 210 -10.90 11.20 2.72
N PRO A 211 -11.19 11.05 4.03
CA PRO A 211 -10.65 11.98 5.03
C PRO A 211 -9.12 11.97 5.10
N LEU A 212 -8.48 10.81 4.95
CA LEU A 212 -7.02 10.71 4.90
C LEU A 212 -6.45 11.41 3.67
N GLY A 213 -7.06 11.19 2.50
CA GLY A 213 -6.66 11.82 1.24
C GLY A 213 -6.78 13.34 1.27
N ILE A 214 -7.85 13.87 1.88
CA ILE A 214 -8.01 15.31 2.10
C ILE A 214 -6.86 15.83 2.99
N ALA A 215 -6.60 15.17 4.12
CA ALA A 215 -5.55 15.59 5.05
C ALA A 215 -4.17 15.57 4.39
N TYR A 216 -3.83 14.50 3.68
CA TYR A 216 -2.55 14.36 2.98
C TYR A 216 -2.39 15.41 1.88
N PHE A 217 -3.41 15.59 1.06
CA PHE A 217 -3.41 16.59 -0.02
C PHE A 217 -3.24 18.01 0.52
N VAL A 218 -4.00 18.38 1.56
CA VAL A 218 -3.89 19.70 2.18
C VAL A 218 -2.49 19.93 2.73
N VAL A 219 -1.93 18.97 3.47
CA VAL A 219 -0.58 19.08 4.02
C VAL A 219 0.47 19.22 2.90
N ALA A 220 0.35 18.43 1.83
CA ALA A 220 1.27 18.49 0.71
C ALA A 220 1.18 19.82 -0.04
N VAL A 221 -0.03 20.25 -0.41
CA VAL A 221 -0.24 21.49 -1.20
C VAL A 221 0.13 22.73 -0.39
N VAL A 222 -0.36 22.84 0.84
CA VAL A 222 -0.06 23.98 1.71
C VAL A 222 1.42 24.02 2.07
N GLY A 223 2.01 22.86 2.40
CA GLY A 223 3.43 22.76 2.71
C GLY A 223 4.32 23.16 1.52
N LEU A 224 3.99 22.70 0.31
CA LEU A 224 4.68 23.10 -0.93
C LEU A 224 4.49 24.61 -1.20
N ALA A 225 3.25 25.10 -1.12
CA ALA A 225 2.95 26.50 -1.41
C ALA A 225 3.73 27.43 -0.48
N ILE A 226 3.70 27.20 0.84
CA ILE A 226 4.43 28.01 1.82
C ILE A 226 5.94 27.92 1.59
N SER A 227 6.49 26.70 1.43
CA SER A 227 7.93 26.50 1.25
C SER A 227 8.44 27.17 -0.02
N LEU A 228 7.72 27.00 -1.13
CA LEU A 228 8.09 27.60 -2.41
C LEU A 228 7.93 29.11 -2.40
N SER A 229 6.85 29.65 -1.78
CA SER A 229 6.68 31.08 -1.61
C SER A 229 7.85 31.71 -0.85
N PHE A 230 8.30 31.07 0.25
CA PHE A 230 9.43 31.58 1.02
C PHE A 230 10.77 31.51 0.27
N ILE A 231 10.92 30.55 -0.67
CA ILE A 231 12.12 30.44 -1.51
C ILE A 231 12.09 31.46 -2.65
N PHE A 232 10.94 31.57 -3.35
CA PHE A 232 10.88 32.34 -4.59
C PHE A 232 10.54 33.82 -4.39
N ALA A 233 9.76 34.19 -3.35
CA ALA A 233 9.43 35.58 -3.11
C ALA A 233 10.67 36.47 -2.90
N PRO A 234 11.67 36.08 -2.09
CA PRO A 234 12.93 36.81 -2.00
C PRO A 234 13.71 36.91 -3.31
N LEU A 235 13.66 35.88 -4.16
CA LEU A 235 14.33 35.90 -5.46
C LEU A 235 13.66 36.86 -6.44
N ILE A 236 12.31 36.94 -6.40
CA ILE A 236 11.54 37.89 -7.22
C ILE A 236 11.84 39.33 -6.77
N GLU A 237 11.89 39.58 -5.46
CA GLU A 237 12.24 40.89 -4.92
C GLU A 237 13.64 41.32 -5.32
N LEU A 238 14.61 40.42 -5.20
CA LEU A 238 15.98 40.66 -5.61
C LEU A 238 16.10 40.98 -7.12
N GLN A 239 15.31 40.26 -7.93
CA GLN A 239 15.23 40.49 -9.37
C GLN A 239 14.66 41.87 -9.69
N SER A 240 13.61 42.32 -9.01
CA SER A 240 12.99 43.63 -9.24
C SER A 240 13.95 44.74 -8.90
N HIS A 241 14.77 44.57 -7.86
CA HIS A 241 15.79 45.53 -7.43
C HIS A 241 16.95 45.66 -8.44
N TYR A 242 17.41 44.52 -9.02
CA TYR A 242 18.55 44.52 -9.98
C TYR A 242 18.12 44.63 -11.44
N GLY A 243 16.87 44.50 -11.79
CA GLY A 243 16.32 44.72 -13.13
C GLY A 243 16.75 43.69 -14.20
N TRP A 244 17.19 42.49 -13.81
CA TRP A 244 17.75 41.50 -14.74
C TRP A 244 16.81 40.99 -15.82
N PHE A 245 15.51 41.02 -15.59
CA PHE A 245 14.46 40.53 -16.54
C PHE A 245 13.36 41.56 -16.81
N GLY A 246 13.64 42.86 -16.58
CA GLY A 246 12.61 43.91 -16.68
C GLY A 246 11.87 44.14 -15.37
N HIS A 247 11.12 45.26 -15.27
CA HIS A 247 10.37 45.59 -14.07
C HIS A 247 9.13 44.65 -13.95
N THR A 248 9.25 43.63 -13.13
CA THR A 248 8.09 42.94 -12.56
C THR A 248 7.65 43.75 -11.36
N GLY A 249 6.39 44.10 -11.25
CA GLY A 249 5.90 45.01 -10.20
C GLY A 249 6.41 44.59 -8.80
N ASP A 250 6.70 45.60 -7.99
CA ASP A 250 7.23 45.44 -6.65
C ASP A 250 6.30 44.58 -5.77
N LEU A 251 6.83 43.50 -5.22
CA LEU A 251 6.12 42.69 -4.22
C LEU A 251 6.35 43.31 -2.84
N TYR A 252 5.39 44.08 -2.37
CA TYR A 252 5.45 44.61 -1.00
C TYR A 252 4.91 43.60 0.00
N PHE A 253 5.77 43.13 0.87
CA PHE A 253 5.33 42.34 2.02
C PHE A 253 4.88 43.29 3.15
N SER A 254 3.71 43.05 3.68
CA SER A 254 3.26 43.71 4.88
C SER A 254 3.37 42.74 6.07
N PRO A 255 4.13 43.08 7.12
CA PRO A 255 4.68 44.38 7.51
C PRO A 255 6.02 44.72 6.82
N GLU A 256 6.33 46.02 6.77
CA GLU A 256 7.49 46.61 6.03
C GLU A 256 8.87 46.01 6.42
N TRP A 257 9.03 45.50 7.64
CA TRP A 257 10.30 44.89 8.06
C TRP A 257 10.66 43.63 7.25
N LEU A 258 9.67 42.98 6.61
CA LEU A 258 9.91 41.84 5.71
C LEU A 258 10.66 42.23 4.42
N ASN A 259 10.61 43.50 4.03
CA ASN A 259 11.30 44.02 2.84
C ASN A 259 12.76 44.39 3.15
N SER A 260 13.23 44.18 4.36
CA SER A 260 14.62 44.44 4.72
C SER A 260 15.56 43.46 4.03
N PRO A 261 16.69 43.91 3.43
CA PRO A 261 17.67 43.05 2.73
C PRO A 261 18.20 41.89 3.57
N TRP A 262 18.18 42.01 4.88
CA TRP A 262 18.63 40.98 5.82
C TRP A 262 17.58 39.88 6.03
N VAL A 263 16.30 40.18 5.84
CA VAL A 263 15.19 39.25 6.04
C VAL A 263 15.04 38.32 4.84
N LEU A 264 15.35 38.78 3.63
CA LEU A 264 15.23 37.97 2.41
C LEU A 264 16.01 36.64 2.46
N PRO A 265 17.32 36.62 2.81
CA PRO A 265 18.05 35.35 2.93
C PRO A 265 17.56 34.48 4.09
N VAL A 266 17.03 35.06 5.16
CA VAL A 266 16.43 34.31 6.28
C VAL A 266 15.13 33.63 5.84
N LEU A 267 14.28 34.32 5.07
CA LEU A 267 13.06 33.72 4.50
C LEU A 267 13.40 32.58 3.54
N MET A 268 14.38 32.77 2.68
CA MET A 268 14.83 31.74 1.74
C MET A 268 15.34 30.50 2.49
N LEU A 269 16.15 30.69 3.53
CA LEU A 269 16.62 29.60 4.38
C LEU A 269 15.45 28.90 5.08
N ALA A 270 14.49 29.65 5.62
CA ALA A 270 13.29 29.11 6.23
C ALA A 270 12.47 28.28 5.21
N GLY A 271 12.30 28.75 3.99
CA GLY A 271 11.65 28.03 2.90
C GLY A 271 12.32 26.69 2.58
N VAL A 272 13.65 26.67 2.49
CA VAL A 272 14.44 25.44 2.26
C VAL A 272 14.27 24.47 3.44
N LEU A 273 14.29 24.97 4.67
CA LEU A 273 14.09 24.13 5.86
C LEU A 273 12.66 23.55 5.90
N LEU A 274 11.64 24.34 5.59
CA LEU A 274 10.24 23.89 5.52
C LEU A 274 10.06 22.85 4.43
N LEU A 275 10.64 23.04 3.24
CA LEU A 275 10.59 22.07 2.16
C LEU A 275 11.26 20.75 2.58
N THR A 276 12.43 20.84 3.24
CA THR A 276 13.12 19.65 3.75
C THR A 276 12.27 18.92 4.78
N LEU A 277 11.64 19.63 5.70
CA LEU A 277 10.74 19.08 6.70
C LEU A 277 9.52 18.40 6.04
N LEU A 278 8.93 19.05 5.04
CA LEU A 278 7.83 18.49 4.27
C LEU A 278 8.22 17.17 3.59
N MET A 279 9.41 17.09 3.00
CA MET A 279 9.90 15.86 2.38
C MET A 279 10.11 14.73 3.39
N HIS A 280 10.61 15.04 4.59
CA HIS A 280 10.70 14.08 5.69
C HIS A 280 9.32 13.63 6.17
N LEU A 281 8.37 14.56 6.30
CA LEU A 281 7.00 14.29 6.68
C LEU A 281 6.31 13.39 5.65
N ALA A 282 6.45 13.70 4.35
CA ALA A 282 5.89 12.89 3.27
C ALA A 282 6.40 11.45 3.31
N ARG A 283 7.69 11.25 3.54
CA ARG A 283 8.27 9.91 3.70
C ARG A 283 7.72 9.19 4.94
N GLY A 284 7.52 9.91 6.04
CA GLY A 284 6.89 9.39 7.26
C GLY A 284 5.44 8.97 7.03
N VAL A 285 4.65 9.84 6.40
CA VAL A 285 3.25 9.58 6.04
C VAL A 285 3.15 8.37 5.12
N GLY A 286 4.00 8.25 4.09
CA GLY A 286 4.01 7.09 3.20
C GLY A 286 4.21 5.76 3.95
N ARG A 287 5.14 5.71 4.91
CA ARG A 287 5.36 4.52 5.75
C ARG A 287 4.17 4.20 6.66
N LEU A 288 3.65 5.22 7.35
CA LEU A 288 2.51 5.05 8.24
C LEU A 288 1.27 4.58 7.47
N HIS A 289 1.05 5.16 6.29
CA HIS A 289 -0.06 4.75 5.43
C HIS A 289 0.09 3.32 4.93
N ALA A 290 1.29 2.90 4.53
CA ALA A 290 1.55 1.53 4.12
C ALA A 290 1.30 0.53 5.26
N MET A 291 1.71 0.84 6.49
CA MET A 291 1.39 0.03 7.68
C MET A 291 -0.12 -0.03 7.94
N TYR A 292 -0.81 1.10 7.82
CA TYR A 292 -2.26 1.20 7.96
C TYR A 292 -2.99 0.34 6.91
N ALA A 293 -2.63 0.49 5.64
CA ALA A 293 -3.17 -0.31 4.55
C ALA A 293 -2.91 -1.81 4.77
N LYS A 294 -1.70 -2.17 5.19
CA LYS A 294 -1.34 -3.55 5.49
C LYS A 294 -2.18 -4.15 6.61
N ALA A 295 -2.46 -3.39 7.66
CA ALA A 295 -3.30 -3.83 8.78
C ALA A 295 -4.76 -4.09 8.38
N LEU A 296 -5.30 -3.36 7.38
CA LEU A 296 -6.70 -3.46 6.98
C LEU A 296 -6.93 -4.33 5.73
N LEU A 297 -5.96 -4.37 4.81
CA LEU A 297 -6.10 -5.07 3.53
C LEU A 297 -5.46 -6.46 3.51
N VAL A 298 -4.48 -6.73 4.39
CA VAL A 298 -3.78 -8.01 4.44
C VAL A 298 -4.40 -8.93 5.50
N ALA A 299 -4.48 -10.22 5.22
CA ALA A 299 -4.94 -11.18 6.21
C ALA A 299 -3.95 -11.19 7.40
N PRO A 300 -4.45 -11.13 8.65
CA PRO A 300 -3.58 -11.34 9.79
C PRO A 300 -2.99 -12.76 9.68
N THR A 301 -1.69 -12.86 9.79
CA THR A 301 -1.06 -14.14 10.10
C THR A 301 -1.57 -14.52 11.49
N ALA A 302 -2.56 -15.43 11.54
CA ALA A 302 -3.02 -15.94 12.82
C ALA A 302 -1.81 -16.52 13.55
N ALA A 303 -1.57 -15.99 14.75
CA ALA A 303 -0.53 -16.47 15.65
C ALA A 303 -0.84 -17.91 16.09
#